data_8f31816d3e1edbc77017abf102cb401e
#
_entry.id   8f31816d3e1edbc77017abf102cb401e
#
_cell.length_a   1.000
_cell.length_b   1.000
_cell.length_c   1.000
_cell.angle_alpha   90.00
_cell.angle_beta   90.00
_cell.angle_gamma   90.00
#
_symmetry.space_group_name_H-M   'P 1'
#
loop_
_entity.id
_entity.type
_entity.pdbx_description
1 polymer ?
#
loop_
_entity_poly.entity_id
_entity_poly.type
_entity_poly.pdbx_seq_one_letter_code
_entity_poly.pdbx_strand_id
1 'polypeptide(L)'
;ERPVINGDGNYSRDFTYIDNVIQMNELAMTCSNPEAVNTVYNTAFGDRNTLNDLVKYLKEYLSEFDSKINDVQVVYGENRAGDIPHSLASIEKAKSILGYDPKYSLQAGLKEAVGWYWENLK
;
A
#
# COMPACT_ATOMS: atom_id res chain seq x y z
N GLU A 1 8.09 -19.92 -6.88
CA GLU A 1 9.32 -19.20 -6.50
C GLU A 1 9.21 -18.70 -5.07
N ARG A 2 10.35 -18.44 -4.41
CA ARG A 2 10.35 -17.85 -3.07
C ARG A 2 10.48 -16.34 -3.19
N PRO A 3 9.64 -15.54 -2.51
CA PRO A 3 9.80 -14.09 -2.48
C PRO A 3 11.08 -13.73 -1.72
N VAL A 4 11.79 -12.71 -2.22
CA VAL A 4 13.01 -12.19 -1.59
C VAL A 4 12.69 -10.80 -1.00
N ILE A 5 12.95 -10.63 0.29
CA ILE A 5 12.91 -9.34 0.97
C ILE A 5 14.34 -8.82 1.11
N ASN A 6 14.60 -7.60 0.68
CA ASN A 6 15.86 -6.93 0.93
C ASN A 6 15.94 -6.48 2.40
N GLY A 7 16.97 -6.92 3.11
CA GLY A 7 17.12 -6.70 4.55
C GLY A 7 16.29 -7.67 5.40
N ASP A 8 16.00 -7.29 6.61
CA ASP A 8 15.27 -8.10 7.61
C ASP A 8 13.74 -7.99 7.54
N GLY A 9 13.22 -7.22 6.59
CA GLY A 9 11.80 -6.98 6.39
C GLY A 9 11.14 -6.02 7.37
N ASN A 10 11.90 -5.37 8.25
CA ASN A 10 11.37 -4.40 9.23
C ASN A 10 11.27 -2.97 8.68
N TYR A 11 11.78 -2.73 7.47
CA TYR A 11 11.57 -1.45 6.80
C TYR A 11 10.08 -1.26 6.53
N SER A 12 9.57 -0.07 6.84
CA SER A 12 8.14 0.23 6.74
C SER A 12 7.83 1.26 5.65
N ARG A 13 6.65 1.11 5.05
CA ARG A 13 6.11 1.99 4.02
C ARG A 13 4.66 2.31 4.31
N ASP A 14 4.22 3.43 3.79
CA ASP A 14 2.81 3.78 3.67
C ASP A 14 2.31 3.22 2.33
N PHE A 15 1.76 2.00 2.38
CA PHE A 15 1.24 1.32 1.19
C PHE A 15 -0.11 1.91 0.81
N THR A 16 -0.24 2.31 -0.43
CA THR A 16 -1.45 2.99 -0.91
C THR A 16 -2.13 2.18 -1.99
N TYR A 17 -3.37 1.78 -1.75
CA TYR A 17 -4.20 1.09 -2.75
C TYR A 17 -4.68 2.05 -3.83
N ILE A 18 -4.85 1.53 -5.05
CA ILE A 18 -5.15 2.34 -6.23
C ILE A 18 -6.44 3.17 -6.09
N ASP A 19 -7.48 2.64 -5.47
CA ASP A 19 -8.74 3.37 -5.31
C ASP A 19 -8.63 4.58 -4.37
N ASN A 20 -7.70 4.54 -3.40
CA ASN A 20 -7.38 5.73 -2.61
C ASN A 20 -6.72 6.82 -3.48
N VAL A 21 -5.91 6.42 -4.47
CA VAL A 21 -5.29 7.35 -5.43
C VAL A 21 -6.33 7.91 -6.38
N ILE A 22 -7.26 7.09 -6.86
CA ILE A 22 -8.37 7.51 -7.72
C ILE A 22 -9.23 8.53 -6.99
N GLN A 23 -9.62 8.24 -5.74
CA GLN A 23 -10.37 9.18 -4.89
C GLN A 23 -9.66 10.55 -4.81
N MET A 24 -8.35 10.55 -4.56
CA MET A 24 -7.59 11.80 -4.48
C MET A 24 -7.63 12.59 -5.80
N ASN A 25 -7.48 11.91 -6.95
CA ASN A 25 -7.54 12.56 -8.25
C ASN A 25 -8.93 13.14 -8.54
N GLU A 26 -10.01 12.41 -8.22
CA GLU A 26 -11.38 12.88 -8.36
C GLU A 26 -11.62 14.12 -7.50
N LEU A 27 -11.21 14.10 -6.24
CA LEU A 27 -11.33 15.23 -5.34
C LEU A 27 -10.55 16.46 -5.83
N ALA A 28 -9.33 16.25 -6.34
CA ALA A 28 -8.51 17.33 -6.88
C ALA A 28 -9.14 17.98 -8.13
N MET A 29 -9.82 17.19 -8.96
CA MET A 29 -10.50 17.67 -10.17
C MET A 29 -11.83 18.38 -9.89
N THR A 30 -12.55 17.96 -8.84
CA THR A 30 -13.92 18.38 -8.58
C THR A 30 -14.06 19.38 -7.42
N CYS A 31 -12.97 19.60 -6.67
CA CYS A 31 -13.01 20.48 -5.49
C CYS A 31 -13.26 21.93 -5.92
N SER A 32 -14.27 22.53 -5.30
CA SER A 32 -14.62 23.94 -5.51
C SER A 32 -13.93 24.90 -4.53
N ASN A 33 -13.16 24.38 -3.58
CA ASN A 33 -12.42 25.20 -2.62
C ASN A 33 -11.26 25.93 -3.33
N PRO A 34 -11.23 27.29 -3.34
CA PRO A 34 -10.17 28.04 -4.00
C PRO A 34 -8.79 27.82 -3.37
N GLU A 35 -8.71 27.39 -2.12
CA GLU A 35 -7.45 27.04 -1.45
C GLU A 35 -6.86 25.69 -1.92
N ALA A 36 -7.68 24.91 -2.64
CA ALA A 36 -7.26 23.59 -3.11
C ALA A 36 -6.35 23.63 -4.34
N VAL A 37 -6.34 24.74 -5.09
CA VAL A 37 -5.60 24.84 -6.36
C VAL A 37 -4.15 25.29 -6.17
N ASN A 38 -3.31 24.98 -7.17
CA ASN A 38 -1.89 25.38 -7.23
C ASN A 38 -1.07 24.96 -5.99
N THR A 39 -1.37 23.80 -5.41
CA THR A 39 -0.65 23.27 -4.26
C THR A 39 -0.47 21.76 -4.36
N VAL A 40 0.48 21.22 -3.60
CA VAL A 40 0.80 19.78 -3.60
C VAL A 40 0.13 19.09 -2.42
N TYR A 41 -0.38 17.90 -2.67
CA TYR A 41 -0.97 17.01 -1.67
C TYR A 41 -0.24 15.66 -1.64
N ASN A 42 0.01 15.14 -0.45
CA ASN A 42 0.43 13.76 -0.29
C ASN A 42 -0.79 12.86 -0.45
N THR A 43 -0.64 11.82 -1.27
CA THR A 43 -1.63 10.75 -1.45
C THR A 43 -1.09 9.48 -0.84
N ALA A 44 -1.67 9.05 0.27
CA ALA A 44 -1.28 7.87 1.01
C ALA A 44 -2.46 7.38 1.85
N PHE A 45 -2.31 6.30 2.59
CA PHE A 45 -3.30 5.88 3.58
C PHE A 45 -3.09 6.58 4.93
N GLY A 46 -1.85 6.90 5.26
CA GLY A 46 -1.47 7.53 6.53
C GLY A 46 -1.14 6.52 7.63
N ASP A 47 -0.77 5.29 7.26
CA ASP A 47 -0.36 4.25 8.19
C ASP A 47 0.94 3.56 7.73
N ARG A 48 1.67 2.97 8.66
CA ARG A 48 2.91 2.26 8.39
C ARG A 48 2.77 0.76 8.59
N ASN A 49 3.17 0.02 7.56
CA ASN A 49 3.30 -1.43 7.65
C ASN A 49 4.70 -1.85 7.19
N THR A 50 5.23 -2.91 7.77
CA THR A 50 6.54 -3.47 7.39
C THR A 50 6.43 -4.33 6.13
N LEU A 51 7.57 -4.65 5.51
CA LEU A 51 7.62 -5.64 4.43
C LEU A 51 7.23 -7.04 4.93
N ASN A 52 7.53 -7.35 6.19
CA ASN A 52 7.08 -8.59 6.82
C ASN A 52 5.55 -8.64 6.93
N ASP A 53 4.91 -7.52 7.32
CA ASP A 53 3.44 -7.45 7.37
C ASP A 53 2.84 -7.63 5.98
N LEU A 54 3.40 -6.96 4.96
CA LEU A 54 2.95 -7.10 3.58
C LEU A 54 2.98 -8.56 3.13
N VAL A 55 4.10 -9.25 3.34
CA VAL A 55 4.24 -10.67 2.93
C VAL A 55 3.33 -11.57 3.75
N LYS A 56 3.16 -11.30 5.04
CA LYS A 56 2.22 -12.04 5.90
C LYS A 56 0.80 -11.98 5.34
N TYR A 57 0.30 -10.77 5.03
CA TYR A 57 -1.05 -10.60 4.48
C TYR A 57 -1.19 -11.20 3.08
N LEU A 58 -0.17 -11.08 2.23
CA LEU A 58 -0.17 -11.72 0.92
C LEU A 58 -0.27 -13.24 1.02
N LYS A 59 0.49 -13.86 1.93
CA LYS A 59 0.39 -15.31 2.17
C LYS A 59 -0.98 -15.72 2.68
N GLU A 60 -1.52 -14.98 3.64
CA GLU A 60 -2.84 -15.21 4.21
C GLU A 60 -3.91 -15.22 3.12
N TYR A 61 -3.99 -14.15 2.32
CA TYR A 61 -5.05 -14.01 1.32
C TYR A 61 -4.86 -14.92 0.10
N LEU A 62 -3.62 -15.13 -0.36
CA LEU A 62 -3.34 -16.05 -1.47
C LEU A 62 -3.57 -17.51 -1.07
N SER A 63 -3.42 -17.87 0.21
CA SER A 63 -3.66 -19.22 0.69
C SER A 63 -5.14 -19.62 0.64
N GLU A 64 -6.06 -18.66 0.54
CA GLU A 64 -7.46 -18.92 0.29
C GLU A 64 -7.69 -19.54 -1.10
N PHE A 65 -6.81 -19.27 -2.07
CA PHE A 65 -6.85 -19.82 -3.42
C PHE A 65 -5.99 -21.10 -3.58
N ASP A 66 -4.82 -21.13 -2.93
CA ASP A 66 -3.95 -22.32 -2.89
C ASP A 66 -3.27 -22.44 -1.52
N SER A 67 -3.69 -23.40 -0.73
CA SER A 67 -3.19 -23.64 0.63
C SER A 67 -1.68 -23.90 0.71
N LYS A 68 -1.04 -24.36 -0.37
CA LYS A 68 0.42 -24.57 -0.43
C LYS A 68 1.21 -23.26 -0.27
N ILE A 69 0.57 -22.12 -0.49
CA ILE A 69 1.22 -20.81 -0.34
C ILE A 69 1.59 -20.55 1.13
N ASN A 70 0.89 -21.12 2.08
CA ASN A 70 1.26 -21.06 3.50
C ASN A 70 2.66 -21.59 3.79
N ASP A 71 3.12 -22.57 3.02
CA ASP A 71 4.42 -23.22 3.21
C ASP A 71 5.57 -22.48 2.48
N VAL A 72 5.24 -21.49 1.66
CA VAL A 72 6.23 -20.70 0.93
C VAL A 72 7.13 -19.94 1.90
N GLN A 73 8.42 -20.24 1.84
CA GLN A 73 9.41 -19.57 2.68
C GLN A 73 9.88 -18.26 2.04
N VAL A 74 9.97 -17.23 2.85
CA VAL A 74 10.57 -15.95 2.46
C VAL A 74 12.08 -16.05 2.60
N VAL A 75 12.78 -15.48 1.64
CA VAL A 75 14.25 -15.33 1.67
C VAL A 75 14.58 -13.88 2.02
N TYR A 76 15.49 -13.69 2.95
CA TYR A 76 15.98 -12.37 3.31
C TYR A 76 17.35 -12.15 2.68
N GLY A 77 17.46 -11.12 1.87
CA GLY A 77 18.67 -10.73 1.17
C GLY A 77 19.42 -9.60 1.87
N GLU A 78 20.42 -9.06 1.20
CA GLU A 78 21.14 -7.89 1.69
C GLU A 78 20.27 -6.64 1.66
N ASN A 79 20.58 -5.67 2.53
CA ASN A 79 19.95 -4.37 2.49
C ASN A 79 20.22 -3.68 1.16
N ARG A 80 19.20 -3.10 0.58
CA ARG A 80 19.33 -2.32 -0.63
C ARG A 80 20.00 -0.97 -0.31
N ALA A 81 21.09 -0.65 -1.03
CA ALA A 81 21.80 0.61 -0.84
C ALA A 81 20.87 1.81 -1.08
N GLY A 82 20.87 2.75 -0.15
CA GLY A 82 20.05 3.97 -0.23
C GLY A 82 18.57 3.79 0.12
N ASP A 83 18.17 2.60 0.58
CA ASP A 83 16.79 2.38 1.01
C ASP A 83 16.50 3.06 2.35
N ILE A 84 15.34 3.72 2.45
CA ILE A 84 14.92 4.44 3.66
C ILE A 84 14.27 3.46 4.62
N PRO A 85 14.71 3.38 5.90
CA PRO A 85 14.14 2.42 6.86
C PRO A 85 12.64 2.61 7.10
N HIS A 86 12.17 3.85 7.20
CA HIS A 86 10.78 4.15 7.48
C HIS A 86 10.27 5.30 6.63
N SER A 87 9.07 5.14 6.09
CA SER A 87 8.37 6.17 5.33
C SER A 87 6.91 6.23 5.77
N LEU A 88 6.44 7.44 6.06
CA LEU A 88 5.05 7.74 6.40
C LEU A 88 4.70 9.11 5.83
N ALA A 89 3.61 9.21 5.11
CA ALA A 89 3.12 10.49 4.61
C ALA A 89 2.11 11.10 5.59
N SER A 90 2.18 12.43 5.78
CA SER A 90 1.07 13.16 6.38
C SER A 90 0.01 13.44 5.32
N ILE A 91 -1.22 13.03 5.57
CA ILE A 91 -2.39 13.25 4.71
C ILE A 91 -3.34 14.33 5.26
N GLU A 92 -2.97 15.00 6.34
CA GLU A 92 -3.82 15.96 7.03
C GLU A 92 -4.23 17.14 6.14
N LYS A 93 -3.32 17.64 5.30
CA LYS A 93 -3.64 18.69 4.33
C LYS A 93 -4.70 18.25 3.32
N ALA A 94 -4.56 17.03 2.80
CA ALA A 94 -5.52 16.46 1.85
C ALA A 94 -6.90 16.25 2.51
N LYS A 95 -6.93 15.78 3.75
CA LYS A 95 -8.17 15.64 4.53
C LYS A 95 -8.87 16.98 4.74
N SER A 96 -8.13 17.99 5.22
CA SER A 96 -8.72 19.27 5.61
C SER A 96 -9.17 20.11 4.41
N ILE A 97 -8.45 20.09 3.30
CA ILE A 97 -8.71 20.96 2.15
C ILE A 97 -9.58 20.26 1.10
N LEU A 98 -9.27 19.00 0.78
CA LEU A 98 -9.96 18.24 -0.27
C LEU A 98 -11.04 17.29 0.26
N GLY A 99 -11.11 17.06 1.56
CA GLY A 99 -12.01 16.05 2.13
C GLY A 99 -11.55 14.61 1.83
N TYR A 100 -10.24 14.39 1.58
CA TYR A 100 -9.69 13.08 1.33
C TYR A 100 -9.92 12.13 2.51
N ASP A 101 -10.51 10.99 2.24
CA ASP A 101 -10.83 9.97 3.25
C ASP A 101 -10.54 8.58 2.67
N PRO A 102 -9.26 8.14 2.72
CA PRO A 102 -8.87 6.86 2.13
C PRO A 102 -9.59 5.71 2.81
N LYS A 103 -10.22 4.84 2.02
CA LYS A 103 -11.07 3.74 2.50
C LYS A 103 -10.32 2.42 2.64
N TYR A 104 -9.23 2.26 1.91
CA TYR A 104 -8.52 0.99 1.82
C TYR A 104 -7.22 1.03 2.61
N SER A 105 -7.20 0.35 3.76
CA SER A 105 -5.97 -0.01 4.47
C SER A 105 -5.11 -0.96 3.63
N LEU A 106 -3.88 -1.27 4.06
CA LEU A 106 -3.05 -2.29 3.41
C LEU A 106 -3.81 -3.62 3.27
N GLN A 107 -4.46 -4.10 4.35
CA GLN A 107 -5.18 -5.36 4.32
C GLN A 107 -6.36 -5.32 3.35
N ALA A 108 -7.18 -4.28 3.43
CA ALA A 108 -8.36 -4.15 2.57
C ALA A 108 -7.95 -4.07 1.09
N GLY A 109 -6.96 -3.25 0.75
CA GLY A 109 -6.47 -3.11 -0.62
C GLY A 109 -5.81 -4.38 -1.15
N LEU A 110 -5.04 -5.09 -0.33
CA LEU A 110 -4.45 -6.38 -0.72
C LEU A 110 -5.51 -7.44 -0.99
N LYS A 111 -6.57 -7.49 -0.17
CA LYS A 111 -7.64 -8.46 -0.35
C LYS A 111 -8.33 -8.30 -1.71
N GLU A 112 -8.60 -7.06 -2.11
CA GLU A 112 -9.13 -6.76 -3.45
C GLU A 112 -8.12 -7.11 -4.55
N ALA A 113 -6.88 -6.66 -4.41
CA ALA A 113 -5.84 -6.86 -5.41
C ALA A 113 -5.51 -8.33 -5.65
N VAL A 114 -5.41 -9.13 -4.60
CA VAL A 114 -5.05 -10.55 -4.68
C VAL A 114 -6.07 -11.33 -5.52
N GLY A 115 -7.37 -11.08 -5.33
CA GLY A 115 -8.42 -11.72 -6.14
C GLY A 115 -8.23 -11.43 -7.63
N TRP A 116 -8.04 -10.17 -7.97
CA TRP A 116 -7.83 -9.77 -9.36
C TRP A 116 -6.57 -10.40 -9.97
N TYR A 117 -5.44 -10.35 -9.27
CA TYR A 117 -4.18 -10.94 -9.74
C TYR A 117 -4.28 -12.45 -9.91
N TRP A 118 -4.94 -13.15 -8.99
CA TRP A 118 -5.13 -14.59 -9.09
C TRP A 118 -5.91 -15.01 -10.34
N GLU A 119 -6.91 -14.23 -10.73
CA GLU A 119 -7.72 -14.49 -11.91
C GLU A 119 -7.01 -14.14 -13.22
N ASN A 120 -6.17 -13.10 -13.23
CA ASN A 120 -5.64 -12.49 -14.44
C ASN A 120 -4.16 -12.80 -14.73
N LEU A 121 -3.38 -13.31 -13.78
CA LEU A 121 -1.96 -13.65 -13.95
C LEU A 121 -1.67 -15.16 -13.85
N LYS A 122 -2.49 -15.96 -14.50
CA LYS A 122 -2.27 -17.43 -14.61
C LYS A 122 -1.31 -17.77 -15.73
#